data_160f256ad507943ed19b9f0cebf9e647
#
_entry.id   160f256ad507943ed19b9f0cebf9e647
#
_cell.length_a   1.000
_cell.length_b   1.000
_cell.length_c   1.000
_cell.angle_alpha   90.00
_cell.angle_beta   90.00
_cell.angle_gamma   90.00
#
_symmetry.space_group_name_H-M   'P 1'
#
loop_
_entity.id
_entity.type
_entity.pdbx_description
1 polymer ?
#
loop_
_entity_poly.entity_id
_entity_poly.type
_entity_poly.pdbx_seq_one_letter_code
_entity_poly.pdbx_strand_id
1 'polypeptide(L)'
;MLTKIASLLILFLSFQFNGNAQQVENAAKHVGAGVVIGAVGGYAAHKLFKEQRGWTWAGAVGSSLAAGLAKETYDASRGAQWENEDILFTTLGGVISGLALDVLLNKRGRGRSRKNCGCPPIAFEPLNVNPGKASRNITAAIQANDILSKGL
;
A
#
# COMPACT_ATOMS: atom_id res chain seq x y z
N MET A 1 -9.32 -14.73 15.55
CA MET A 1 -8.29 -14.80 14.49
C MET A 1 -7.00 -14.11 14.92
N LEU A 2 -7.05 -12.91 15.47
CA LEU A 2 -5.88 -12.12 15.87
C LEU A 2 -4.97 -12.84 16.89
N THR A 3 -5.56 -13.52 17.87
CA THR A 3 -4.83 -14.28 18.90
C THR A 3 -4.03 -15.46 18.33
N LYS A 4 -4.58 -16.16 17.33
CA LYS A 4 -3.90 -17.29 16.68
C LYS A 4 -2.71 -16.82 15.83
N ILE A 5 -2.85 -15.65 15.17
CA ILE A 5 -1.75 -15.05 14.40
C ILE A 5 -0.65 -14.55 15.34
N ALA A 6 -1.02 -13.93 16.46
CA ALA A 6 -0.05 -13.49 17.48
C ALA A 6 0.72 -14.66 18.07
N SER A 7 0.05 -15.78 18.39
CA SER A 7 0.70 -17.00 18.91
C SER A 7 1.67 -17.62 17.89
N LEU A 8 1.29 -17.64 16.60
CA LEU A 8 2.15 -18.15 15.53
C LEU A 8 3.39 -17.26 15.32
N LEU A 9 3.22 -15.94 15.43
CA LEU A 9 4.31 -14.96 15.31
C LEU A 9 5.28 -15.09 16.50
N ILE A 10 4.78 -15.27 17.71
CA ILE A 10 5.59 -15.50 18.93
C ILE A 10 6.35 -16.83 18.80
N LEU A 11 5.69 -17.90 18.33
CA LEU A 11 6.33 -19.19 18.12
C LEU A 11 7.42 -19.13 17.04
N PHE A 12 7.17 -18.42 15.95
CA PHE A 12 8.14 -18.20 14.87
C PHE A 12 9.35 -17.39 15.34
N LEU A 13 9.12 -16.34 16.12
CA LEU A 13 10.19 -15.54 16.73
C LEU A 13 11.01 -16.37 17.73
N SER A 14 10.37 -17.23 18.54
CA SER A 14 11.07 -18.09 19.51
C SER A 14 11.98 -19.12 18.83
N PHE A 15 11.64 -19.56 17.62
CA PHE A 15 12.43 -20.57 16.89
C PHE A 15 13.73 -20.00 16.30
N GLN A 16 13.80 -18.68 16.10
CA GLN A 16 14.98 -18.00 15.53
C GLN A 16 16.06 -17.68 16.56
N PHE A 17 15.78 -17.76 17.86
CA PHE A 17 16.67 -17.31 18.93
C PHE A 17 17.63 -18.40 19.49
N ASN A 18 18.05 -19.37 18.67
CA ASN A 18 19.14 -20.29 19.07
C ASN A 18 20.55 -19.75 18.71
N GLY A 19 20.68 -18.45 18.44
CA GLY A 19 21.94 -17.79 18.12
C GLY A 19 22.71 -17.34 19.35
N ASN A 20 24.04 -17.24 19.22
CA ASN A 20 24.93 -16.66 20.21
C ASN A 20 24.48 -15.22 20.55
N ALA A 21 24.69 -14.80 21.81
CA ALA A 21 24.24 -13.48 22.30
C ALA A 21 24.68 -12.31 21.40
N GLN A 22 25.85 -12.40 20.77
CA GLN A 22 26.39 -11.40 19.87
C GLN A 22 25.58 -11.28 18.54
N GLN A 23 25.07 -12.39 18.03
CA GLN A 23 24.23 -12.41 16.82
C GLN A 23 22.85 -11.81 17.10
N VAL A 24 22.29 -12.05 18.30
CA VAL A 24 21.03 -11.45 18.72
C VAL A 24 21.15 -9.93 18.88
N GLU A 25 22.25 -9.45 19.42
CA GLU A 25 22.52 -8.02 19.56
C GLU A 25 22.63 -7.33 18.18
N ASN A 26 23.33 -7.95 17.24
CA ASN A 26 23.45 -7.43 15.87
C ASN A 26 22.07 -7.38 15.19
N ALA A 27 21.31 -8.47 15.22
CA ALA A 27 19.97 -8.53 14.68
C ALA A 27 19.02 -7.46 15.28
N ALA A 28 19.09 -7.24 16.60
CA ALA A 28 18.29 -6.20 17.28
C ALA A 28 18.63 -4.79 16.79
N LYS A 29 19.88 -4.49 16.53
CA LYS A 29 20.33 -3.19 15.98
C LYS A 29 19.74 -2.96 14.58
N HIS A 30 19.78 -3.98 13.70
CA HIS A 30 19.24 -3.90 12.36
C HIS A 30 17.71 -3.78 12.33
N VAL A 31 17.01 -4.56 13.15
CA VAL A 31 15.56 -4.42 13.32
C VAL A 31 15.21 -3.02 13.84
N GLY A 32 15.93 -2.54 14.87
CA GLY A 32 15.70 -1.20 15.43
C GLY A 32 15.89 -0.10 14.39
N ALA A 33 16.98 -0.15 13.63
CA ALA A 33 17.25 0.80 12.54
C ALA A 33 16.13 0.72 11.47
N GLY A 34 15.73 -0.48 11.08
CA GLY A 34 14.66 -0.72 10.13
C GLY A 34 13.31 -0.17 10.59
N VAL A 35 12.99 -0.28 11.89
CA VAL A 35 11.77 0.31 12.46
C VAL A 35 11.78 1.83 12.33
N VAL A 36 12.88 2.50 12.68
CA VAL A 36 12.97 3.96 12.61
C VAL A 36 12.88 4.44 11.15
N ILE A 37 13.68 3.86 10.26
CA ILE A 37 13.70 4.22 8.84
C ILE A 37 12.35 3.93 8.18
N GLY A 38 11.76 2.76 8.46
CA GLY A 38 10.46 2.38 7.97
C GLY A 38 9.33 3.27 8.47
N ALA A 39 9.40 3.73 9.72
CA ALA A 39 8.41 4.67 10.25
C ALA A 39 8.46 6.02 9.52
N VAL A 40 9.66 6.56 9.29
CA VAL A 40 9.85 7.81 8.55
C VAL A 40 9.42 7.66 7.10
N GLY A 41 9.88 6.61 6.39
CA GLY A 41 9.53 6.37 4.99
C GLY A 41 8.05 6.08 4.77
N GLY A 42 7.44 5.29 5.65
CA GLY A 42 6.01 4.98 5.62
C GLY A 42 5.13 6.20 5.88
N TYR A 43 5.50 7.02 6.88
CA TYR A 43 4.78 8.26 7.16
C TYR A 43 4.91 9.28 6.04
N ALA A 44 6.12 9.46 5.47
CA ALA A 44 6.35 10.34 4.34
C ALA A 44 5.52 9.90 3.12
N ALA A 45 5.56 8.62 2.77
CA ALA A 45 4.76 8.07 1.68
C ALA A 45 3.25 8.24 1.92
N HIS A 46 2.78 8.02 3.16
CA HIS A 46 1.40 8.27 3.53
C HIS A 46 0.96 9.71 3.24
N LYS A 47 1.79 10.70 3.57
CA LYS A 47 1.49 12.11 3.34
C LYS A 47 1.58 12.51 1.87
N LEU A 48 2.58 12.02 1.16
CA LEU A 48 2.80 12.34 -0.26
C LEU A 48 1.72 11.74 -1.17
N PHE A 49 1.22 10.54 -0.86
CA PHE A 49 0.28 9.80 -1.70
C PHE A 49 -1.16 9.80 -1.16
N LYS A 50 -1.62 10.95 -0.65
CA LYS A 50 -3.01 11.20 -0.27
C LYS A 50 -3.58 10.18 0.73
N GLU A 51 -2.77 9.80 1.70
CA GLU A 51 -3.17 8.89 2.80
C GLU A 51 -3.59 7.48 2.34
N GLN A 52 -3.11 7.03 1.18
CA GLN A 52 -3.38 5.69 0.69
C GLN A 52 -2.57 4.65 1.47
N ARG A 53 -3.27 3.66 2.01
CA ARG A 53 -2.71 2.59 2.83
C ARG A 53 -1.58 1.81 2.15
N GLY A 54 -1.73 1.51 0.85
CA GLY A 54 -0.73 0.77 0.08
C GLY A 54 0.61 1.51 0.01
N TRP A 55 0.59 2.82 -0.18
CA TRP A 55 1.81 3.63 -0.22
C TRP A 55 2.48 3.76 1.15
N THR A 56 1.73 3.75 2.26
CA THR A 56 2.30 3.69 3.60
C THR A 56 3.13 2.43 3.80
N TRP A 57 2.62 1.29 3.36
CA TRP A 57 3.33 0.01 3.40
C TRP A 57 4.54 0.00 2.46
N ALA A 58 4.36 0.43 1.23
CA ALA A 58 5.46 0.52 0.26
C ALA A 58 6.60 1.43 0.76
N GLY A 59 6.25 2.56 1.38
CA GLY A 59 7.21 3.47 1.98
C GLY A 59 7.94 2.87 3.18
N ALA A 60 7.22 2.19 4.08
CA ALA A 60 7.81 1.60 5.27
C ALA A 60 8.78 0.45 4.92
N VAL A 61 8.33 -0.50 4.14
CA VAL A 61 9.14 -1.68 3.77
C VAL A 61 10.23 -1.29 2.77
N GLY A 62 9.88 -0.47 1.76
CA GLY A 62 10.81 -0.05 0.71
C GLY A 62 11.97 0.78 1.24
N SER A 63 11.72 1.73 2.16
CA SER A 63 12.80 2.54 2.74
C SER A 63 13.74 1.71 3.63
N SER A 64 13.20 0.77 4.41
CA SER A 64 14.02 -0.12 5.25
C SER A 64 14.85 -1.09 4.40
N LEU A 65 14.28 -1.65 3.33
CA LEU A 65 14.99 -2.50 2.39
C LEU A 65 16.12 -1.72 1.70
N ALA A 66 15.81 -0.52 1.22
CA ALA A 66 16.81 0.33 0.56
C ALA A 66 17.97 0.70 1.51
N ALA A 67 17.67 0.98 2.78
CA ALA A 67 18.69 1.26 3.78
C ALA A 67 19.56 0.03 4.09
N GLY A 68 18.96 -1.16 4.20
CA GLY A 68 19.71 -2.41 4.37
C GLY A 68 20.64 -2.68 3.20
N LEU A 69 20.16 -2.55 1.97
CA LEU A 69 20.98 -2.71 0.76
C LEU A 69 22.10 -1.66 0.67
N ALA A 70 21.78 -0.40 1.00
CA ALA A 70 22.79 0.68 0.99
C ALA A 70 23.91 0.43 1.99
N LYS A 71 23.56 -0.06 3.20
CA LYS A 71 24.57 -0.45 4.21
C LYS A 71 25.47 -1.56 3.68
N GLU A 72 24.89 -2.65 3.17
CA GLU A 72 25.66 -3.78 2.68
C GLU A 72 26.55 -3.40 1.48
N THR A 73 26.05 -2.57 0.58
CA THR A 73 26.84 -2.05 -0.55
C THR A 73 28.02 -1.21 -0.05
N TYR A 74 27.80 -0.39 0.96
CA TYR A 74 28.85 0.43 1.56
C TYR A 74 29.91 -0.44 2.27
N ASP A 75 29.48 -1.43 3.06
CA ASP A 75 30.37 -2.33 3.79
C ASP A 75 31.18 -3.21 2.82
N ALA A 76 30.56 -3.73 1.78
CA ALA A 76 31.24 -4.47 0.71
C ALA A 76 32.28 -3.62 -0.02
N SER A 77 32.03 -2.32 -0.23
CA SER A 77 33.00 -1.40 -0.84
C SER A 77 34.25 -1.18 0.02
N ARG A 78 34.13 -1.46 1.32
CA ARG A 78 35.25 -1.42 2.28
C ARG A 78 35.94 -2.77 2.51
N GLY A 79 35.53 -3.80 1.78
CA GLY A 79 36.10 -5.15 1.87
C GLY A 79 35.49 -6.02 2.96
N ALA A 80 34.36 -5.61 3.55
CA ALA A 80 33.57 -6.44 4.45
C ALA A 80 32.81 -7.52 3.67
N GLN A 81 32.47 -8.61 4.35
CA GLN A 81 31.63 -9.65 3.74
C GLN A 81 30.17 -9.19 3.65
N TRP A 82 29.51 -9.58 2.58
CA TRP A 82 28.08 -9.31 2.36
C TRP A 82 27.22 -10.19 3.27
N GLU A 83 26.39 -9.57 4.12
CA GLU A 83 25.54 -10.25 5.09
C GLU A 83 24.06 -10.09 4.73
N ASN A 84 23.48 -11.08 4.06
CA ASN A 84 22.06 -11.05 3.69
C ASN A 84 21.12 -10.95 4.91
N GLU A 85 21.56 -11.45 6.07
CA GLU A 85 20.79 -11.43 7.31
C GLU A 85 20.51 -9.99 7.78
N ASP A 86 21.45 -9.10 7.63
CA ASP A 86 21.34 -7.69 8.02
C ASP A 86 20.24 -6.99 7.20
N ILE A 87 20.17 -7.27 5.91
CA ILE A 87 19.11 -6.76 5.03
C ILE A 87 17.74 -7.30 5.47
N LEU A 88 17.67 -8.60 5.79
CA LEU A 88 16.41 -9.21 6.24
C LEU A 88 15.94 -8.62 7.55
N PHE A 89 16.83 -8.45 8.55
CA PHE A 89 16.48 -7.87 9.84
C PHE A 89 16.06 -6.40 9.71
N THR A 90 16.75 -5.62 8.88
CA THR A 90 16.39 -4.23 8.61
C THR A 90 15.02 -4.15 7.91
N THR A 91 14.76 -5.02 6.94
CA THR A 91 13.45 -5.09 6.25
C THR A 91 12.33 -5.52 7.18
N LEU A 92 12.60 -6.47 8.08
CA LEU A 92 11.64 -6.89 9.11
C LEU A 92 11.24 -5.71 10.01
N GLY A 93 12.20 -4.85 10.39
CA GLY A 93 11.91 -3.59 11.08
C GLY A 93 10.95 -2.70 10.30
N GLY A 94 11.10 -2.63 8.97
CA GLY A 94 10.18 -1.92 8.08
C GLY A 94 8.76 -2.50 8.08
N VAL A 95 8.63 -3.82 8.15
CA VAL A 95 7.32 -4.49 8.27
C VAL A 95 6.66 -4.15 9.60
N ILE A 96 7.41 -4.16 10.70
CA ILE A 96 6.91 -3.80 12.03
C ILE A 96 6.40 -2.35 12.03
N SER A 97 7.15 -1.42 11.47
CA SER A 97 6.72 -0.01 11.38
C SER A 97 5.52 0.17 10.45
N GLY A 98 5.45 -0.57 9.34
CA GLY A 98 4.28 -0.57 8.46
C GLY A 98 3.01 -1.01 9.20
N LEU A 99 3.09 -2.09 10.00
CA LEU A 99 1.99 -2.55 10.85
C LEU A 99 1.60 -1.49 11.90
N ALA A 100 2.58 -0.90 12.57
CA ALA A 100 2.33 0.13 13.58
C ALA A 100 1.64 1.36 12.98
N LEU A 101 2.15 1.86 11.84
CA LEU A 101 1.54 2.98 11.12
C LEU A 101 0.14 2.65 10.63
N ASP A 102 -0.08 1.44 10.10
CA ASP A 102 -1.39 1.02 9.65
C ASP A 102 -2.43 1.03 10.80
N VAL A 103 -2.04 0.53 11.97
CA VAL A 103 -2.91 0.56 13.16
C VAL A 103 -3.16 2.00 13.64
N LEU A 104 -2.11 2.82 13.69
CA LEU A 104 -2.20 4.19 14.22
C LEU A 104 -2.99 5.12 13.30
N LEU A 105 -2.73 5.05 11.98
CA LEU A 105 -3.35 5.93 11.00
C LEU A 105 -4.77 5.48 10.66
N ASN A 106 -5.03 4.17 10.60
CA ASN A 106 -6.33 3.62 10.25
C ASN A 106 -7.37 3.76 11.39
N LYS A 107 -6.92 3.77 12.66
CA LYS A 107 -7.81 4.09 13.79
C LYS A 107 -8.37 5.52 13.71
N ARG A 108 -7.58 6.47 13.21
CA ARG A 108 -8.03 7.86 13.02
C ARG A 108 -9.06 7.99 11.87
N GLY A 109 -8.98 7.14 10.84
CA GLY A 109 -9.93 7.13 9.71
C GLY A 109 -11.30 6.51 10.05
N ARG A 110 -11.36 5.54 10.95
CA ARG A 110 -12.62 4.88 11.32
C ARG A 110 -13.63 5.78 12.05
N GLY A 111 -13.18 6.82 12.73
CA GLY A 111 -14.06 7.80 13.40
C GLY A 111 -14.67 8.84 12.45
N ARG A 112 -14.09 9.06 11.28
CA ARG A 112 -14.49 10.11 10.34
C ARG A 112 -15.30 9.64 9.14
N SER A 113 -15.29 8.34 8.83
CA SER A 113 -15.94 7.79 7.63
C SER A 113 -17.40 7.36 7.81
N ARG A 114 -18.02 7.66 8.96
CA ARG A 114 -19.45 7.32 9.18
C ARG A 114 -20.40 8.50 9.04
N LYS A 115 -19.92 9.67 8.61
CA LYS A 115 -20.79 10.80 8.27
C LYS A 115 -20.70 11.07 6.78
N ASN A 116 -21.79 10.71 6.08
CA ASN A 116 -22.11 11.07 4.70
C ASN A 116 -21.23 10.50 3.58
N CYS A 117 -21.19 9.19 3.40
CA CYS A 117 -21.38 8.67 2.06
C CYS A 117 -22.89 8.49 1.86
N GLY A 118 -23.58 9.56 1.54
CA GLY A 118 -24.80 9.49 0.76
C GLY A 118 -24.38 9.11 -0.67
N CYS A 119 -23.87 7.89 -0.84
CA CYS A 119 -23.92 7.27 -2.15
C CYS A 119 -25.41 7.07 -2.40
N PRO A 120 -26.01 7.76 -3.38
CA PRO A 120 -27.32 7.36 -3.83
C PRO A 120 -27.18 5.88 -4.20
N PRO A 121 -28.13 5.01 -3.81
CA PRO A 121 -28.11 3.66 -4.31
C PRO A 121 -27.98 3.81 -5.83
N ILE A 122 -26.99 3.10 -6.43
CA ILE A 122 -26.94 2.94 -7.88
C ILE A 122 -28.21 2.15 -8.18
N ALA A 123 -29.31 2.87 -8.29
CA ALA A 123 -30.48 2.35 -8.91
C ALA A 123 -30.05 2.07 -10.33
N PHE A 124 -29.85 0.81 -10.64
CA PHE A 124 -29.90 0.33 -12.01
C PHE A 124 -31.34 0.65 -12.47
N GLU A 125 -31.50 1.88 -12.94
CA GLU A 125 -32.71 2.22 -13.68
C GLU A 125 -32.63 1.40 -14.95
N PRO A 126 -33.51 0.39 -15.14
CA PRO A 126 -33.55 -0.34 -16.39
C PRO A 126 -33.75 0.71 -17.47
N LEU A 127 -32.83 0.78 -18.43
CA LEU A 127 -32.91 1.65 -19.60
C LEU A 127 -34.30 1.41 -20.20
N ASN A 128 -35.25 2.29 -19.85
CA ASN A 128 -36.54 2.32 -20.47
C ASN A 128 -36.34 2.88 -21.88
N VAL A 129 -35.87 2.02 -22.77
CA VAL A 129 -35.77 2.29 -24.19
C VAL A 129 -37.19 2.42 -24.72
N ASN A 130 -37.71 3.63 -24.65
CA ASN A 130 -38.99 3.93 -25.29
C ASN A 130 -38.74 3.92 -26.81
N PRO A 131 -39.19 2.86 -27.52
CA PRO A 131 -38.86 2.67 -28.96
C PRO A 131 -39.41 3.83 -29.84
N GLY A 132 -40.41 4.55 -29.34
CA GLY A 132 -40.96 5.70 -30.07
C GLY A 132 -40.10 6.96 -30.09
N LYS A 133 -39.13 7.12 -29.15
CA LYS A 133 -38.17 8.26 -29.17
C LYS A 133 -36.96 7.98 -30.01
N ALA A 134 -36.47 6.72 -30.07
CA ALA A 134 -35.33 6.35 -30.87
C ALA A 134 -35.64 6.49 -32.38
N SER A 135 -36.86 6.13 -32.81
CA SER A 135 -37.27 6.24 -34.22
C SER A 135 -37.29 7.68 -34.73
N ARG A 136 -37.72 8.65 -33.91
CA ARG A 136 -37.79 10.05 -34.32
C ARG A 136 -36.40 10.69 -34.53
N ASN A 137 -35.45 10.30 -33.74
CA ASN A 137 -34.08 10.86 -33.85
C ASN A 137 -33.33 10.30 -35.08
N ILE A 138 -33.61 9.04 -35.46
CA ILE A 138 -33.03 8.45 -36.66
C ILE A 138 -33.61 9.06 -37.92
N THR A 139 -34.92 9.30 -37.95
CA THR A 139 -35.60 9.93 -39.10
C THR A 139 -35.10 11.35 -39.31
N ALA A 140 -34.92 12.14 -38.25
CA ALA A 140 -34.40 13.50 -38.31
C ALA A 140 -32.94 13.56 -38.82
N ALA A 141 -32.12 12.58 -38.41
CA ALA A 141 -30.73 12.49 -38.86
C ALA A 141 -30.61 12.14 -40.36
N ILE A 142 -31.48 11.24 -40.84
CA ILE A 142 -31.53 10.84 -42.26
C ILE A 142 -31.98 12.03 -43.12
N GLN A 143 -32.97 12.76 -42.68
CA GLN A 143 -33.50 13.91 -43.39
C GLN A 143 -32.51 15.09 -43.50
N ALA A 144 -31.70 15.31 -42.44
CA ALA A 144 -30.63 16.30 -42.46
C ALA A 144 -29.51 15.96 -43.45
N ASN A 145 -29.19 14.68 -43.57
CA ASN A 145 -28.15 14.19 -44.49
C ASN A 145 -28.58 14.28 -45.97
N ASP A 146 -29.89 14.11 -46.25
CA ASP A 146 -30.44 14.22 -47.62
C ASP A 146 -30.50 15.67 -48.11
N ILE A 147 -30.68 16.64 -47.21
CA ILE A 147 -30.66 18.08 -47.51
C ILE A 147 -29.18 18.52 -47.84
N LEU A 148 -28.20 18.00 -47.11
CA LEU A 148 -26.79 18.32 -47.35
C LEU A 148 -26.26 17.71 -48.66
N SER A 149 -26.78 16.58 -49.11
CA SER A 149 -26.35 15.95 -50.38
C SER A 149 -26.93 16.57 -51.66
N LYS A 150 -28.00 17.34 -51.54
CA LYS A 150 -28.68 18.01 -52.65
C LYS A 150 -28.31 19.49 -52.82
N GLY A 151 -27.45 20.00 -51.96
CA GLY A 151 -27.00 21.41 -51.96
C GLY A 151 -25.61 21.65 -52.55
N LEU A 152 -25.03 20.71 -53.32
CA LEU A 152 -23.79 20.87 -54.07
C LEU A 152 -24.03 20.67 -55.55
#